data_691ede7afc599475f2ffaa8681ae7266
#
_entry.id   691ede7afc599475f2ffaa8681ae7266
#
_cell.length_a   1.000
_cell.length_b   1.000
_cell.length_c   1.000
_cell.angle_alpha   90.00
_cell.angle_beta   90.00
_cell.angle_gamma   90.00
#
_symmetry.space_group_name_H-M   'P 1'
#
loop_
_entity.id
_entity.type
_entity.pdbx_description
1 polymer ?
#
loop_
_entity_poly.entity_id
_entity_poly.type
_entity_poly.pdbx_seq_one_letter_code
_entity_poly.pdbx_strand_id
1 'polypeptide(L)' 'MFMSEALTDFLEHLEVEGGRSQKTIINYQLYLERFIDFAGDIDVEKITSELIRQYRLWLN' A
#
# COMPACT_ATOMS: atom_id res chain seq x y z
N MET A 1 8.62 3.84 10.21
CA MET A 1 8.57 3.80 8.73
C MET A 1 7.24 4.31 8.24
N PHE A 2 7.25 5.30 7.37
CA PHE A 2 6.03 5.82 6.78
C PHE A 2 5.53 4.92 5.64
N MET A 3 4.24 5.03 5.34
CA MET A 3 3.61 4.23 4.30
C MET A 3 4.29 4.39 2.94
N SER A 4 4.72 5.61 2.59
CA SER A 4 5.38 5.85 1.31
C SER A 4 6.70 5.07 1.20
N GLU A 5 7.47 4.99 2.28
CA GLU A 5 8.70 4.21 2.30
C GLU A 5 8.42 2.72 2.20
N ALA A 6 7.42 2.25 2.96
CA ALA A 6 7.02 0.84 2.93
C ALA A 6 6.52 0.44 1.55
N LEU A 7 5.80 1.32 0.88
CA LEU A 7 5.32 1.09 -0.48
C LEU A 7 6.49 0.91 -1.45
N THR A 8 7.48 1.80 -1.37
CA THR A 8 8.65 1.72 -2.23
C THR A 8 9.40 0.40 -2.03
N ASP A 9 9.65 0.04 -0.77
CA ASP A 9 10.33 -1.21 -0.43
C ASP A 9 9.55 -2.42 -0.94
N PHE A 10 8.24 -2.41 -0.77
CA PHE A 10 7.37 -3.51 -1.20
C PHE A 10 7.42 -3.68 -2.73
N LEU A 11 7.33 -2.58 -3.47
CA LEU A 11 7.36 -2.63 -4.92
C LEU A 11 8.71 -3.11 -5.46
N GLU A 12 9.80 -2.67 -4.86
CA GLU A 12 11.13 -3.13 -5.22
C GLU A 12 11.27 -4.63 -4.96
N HIS A 13 10.76 -5.11 -3.83
CA HIS A 13 10.78 -6.52 -3.50
C HIS A 13 10.02 -7.36 -4.52
N LEU A 14 8.85 -6.91 -4.93
CA LEU A 14 8.05 -7.61 -5.95
C LEU A 14 8.75 -7.66 -7.29
N GLU A 15 9.42 -6.57 -7.66
CA GLU A 15 10.10 -6.48 -8.94
C GLU A 15 11.33 -7.37 -9.00
N VAL A 16 12.16 -7.33 -7.94
CA VAL A 16 13.46 -8.00 -7.93
C VAL A 16 13.33 -9.48 -7.54
N GLU A 17 12.59 -9.79 -6.50
CA GLU A 17 12.54 -11.14 -5.93
C GLU A 17 11.27 -11.91 -6.25
N GLY A 18 10.17 -11.20 -6.43
CA GLY A 18 8.88 -11.82 -6.62
C GLY A 18 8.60 -12.30 -8.03
N GLY A 19 9.34 -11.83 -9.03
CA GLY A 19 9.11 -12.20 -10.42
C GLY A 19 7.74 -11.85 -10.94
N ARG A 20 7.08 -10.85 -10.35
CA ARG A 20 5.74 -10.44 -10.74
C ARG A 20 5.75 -9.66 -12.05
N SER A 21 4.65 -9.75 -12.79
CA SER A 21 4.51 -8.97 -14.01
C SER A 21 4.40 -7.48 -13.72
N GLN A 22 4.75 -6.65 -14.69
CA GLN A 22 4.63 -5.21 -14.57
C GLN A 22 3.20 -4.78 -14.25
N LYS A 23 2.23 -5.44 -14.85
CA LYS A 23 0.82 -5.14 -14.62
C LYS A 23 0.44 -5.37 -13.16
N THR A 24 0.91 -6.47 -12.57
CA THR A 24 0.64 -6.79 -11.17
C THR A 24 1.26 -5.74 -10.25
N ILE A 25 2.49 -5.32 -10.54
CA ILE A 25 3.19 -4.30 -9.76
C ILE A 25 2.45 -2.97 -9.81
N ILE A 26 2.01 -2.55 -10.99
CA ILE A 26 1.25 -1.31 -11.16
C ILE A 26 -0.08 -1.38 -10.39
N ASN A 27 -0.77 -2.51 -10.42
CA ASN A 27 -2.03 -2.68 -9.68
C ASN A 27 -1.82 -2.54 -8.18
N TYR A 28 -0.78 -3.17 -7.63
CA TYR A 28 -0.48 -3.03 -6.20
C TYR A 28 -0.13 -1.60 -5.85
N GLN A 29 0.63 -0.92 -6.70
CA GLN A 29 0.96 0.48 -6.50
C GLN A 29 -0.29 1.35 -6.40
N LEU A 30 -1.24 1.16 -7.31
CA LEU A 30 -2.48 1.93 -7.33
C LEU A 30 -3.30 1.69 -6.07
N TYR A 31 -3.42 0.45 -5.61
CA TYR A 31 -4.18 0.13 -4.41
C TYR A 31 -3.56 0.76 -3.16
N LEU A 32 -2.24 0.68 -3.05
CA LEU A 32 -1.55 1.21 -1.89
C LEU A 32 -1.51 2.73 -1.89
N GLU A 33 -1.41 3.36 -3.06
CA GLU A 33 -1.53 4.82 -3.17
C GLU A 33 -2.90 5.30 -2.75
N ARG A 34 -3.97 4.57 -3.09
CA ARG A 34 -5.31 4.89 -2.62
C ARG A 34 -5.41 4.82 -1.10
N PHE A 35 -4.75 3.85 -0.51
CA PHE A 35 -4.72 3.76 0.95
C PHE A 35 -4.04 4.97 1.56
N ILE A 36 -2.93 5.42 0.98
CA ILE A 36 -2.22 6.61 1.44
C ILE A 36 -3.10 7.86 1.27
N ASP A 37 -3.83 7.96 0.17
CA ASP A 37 -4.76 9.07 -0.04
C ASP A 37 -5.84 9.10 1.03
N PHE A 38 -6.32 7.93 1.44
CA PHE A 38 -7.36 7.83 2.47
C PHE A 38 -6.82 8.15 3.86
N ALA A 39 -5.73 7.51 4.25
CA ALA A 39 -5.20 7.55 5.62
C ALA A 39 -4.14 8.63 5.82
N GLY A 40 -3.58 9.16 4.74
CA GLY A 40 -2.40 10.00 4.79
C GLY A 40 -1.13 9.16 4.84
N ASP A 41 0.02 9.82 4.70
CA ASP A 41 1.32 9.14 4.77
C ASP A 41 1.70 8.93 6.24
N ILE A 42 1.05 7.95 6.86
CA ILE A 42 1.21 7.65 8.28
C ILE A 42 2.31 6.60 8.49
N ASP A 43 2.77 6.50 9.73
CA ASP A 43 3.68 5.43 10.13
C ASP A 43 2.94 4.09 10.07
N VAL A 44 3.61 3.06 9.52
CA VAL A 44 2.99 1.74 9.38
C VAL A 44 2.55 1.15 10.71
N GLU A 45 3.19 1.54 11.80
CA GLU A 45 2.83 1.09 13.14
C GLU A 45 1.45 1.59 13.58
N LYS A 46 0.95 2.63 12.94
CA LYS A 46 -0.36 3.20 13.26
C LYS A 46 -1.50 2.56 12.48
N ILE A 47 -1.19 1.61 11.60
CA ILE A 47 -2.22 0.89 10.86
C ILE A 47 -2.86 -0.13 11.79
N THR A 48 -4.16 0.02 11.99
CA THR A 48 -4.95 -0.85 12.87
C THR A 48 -6.01 -1.58 12.05
N SER A 49 -6.61 -2.61 12.65
CA SER A 49 -7.72 -3.32 12.02
C SER A 49 -8.89 -2.38 11.74
N GLU A 50 -9.14 -1.44 12.64
CA GLU A 50 -10.21 -0.46 12.46
C GLU A 50 -9.93 0.46 11.29
N LEU A 51 -8.69 0.90 11.11
CA LEU A 51 -8.32 1.75 9.98
C LEU A 51 -8.54 1.01 8.65
N ILE A 52 -8.17 -0.25 8.59
CA ILE A 52 -8.36 -1.08 7.40
C ILE A 52 -9.86 -1.23 7.11
N ARG A 53 -10.67 -1.43 8.13
CA ARG A 53 -12.11 -1.53 7.99
C ARG A 53 -12.69 -0.25 7.42
N GLN A 54 -12.29 0.91 7.95
CA GLN A 54 -12.75 2.20 7.45
C GLN A 54 -12.33 2.42 6.01
N TYR A 55 -11.14 1.97 5.63
CA TYR A 55 -10.66 2.06 4.26
C TYR A 55 -11.57 1.27 3.31
N ARG A 56 -11.96 0.05 3.70
CA ARG A 56 -12.86 -0.77 2.89
C ARG A 56 -14.22 -0.08 2.69
N LEU A 57 -14.73 0.55 3.74
CA LEU A 57 -15.98 1.27 3.65
C LEU A 57 -15.84 2.50 2.74
N TRP A 58 -14.71 3.16 2.81
CA TRP A 58 -14.43 4.31 1.97
C TRP A 58 -14.35 3.95 0.47
N LEU A 59 -13.79 2.77 0.16
CA LEU A 59 -13.67 2.28 -1.22
C LEU A 59 -15.03 1.95 -1.85
N ASN A 60 -15.98 1.57 -1.04
CA ASN A 60 -17.33 1.29 -1.50
C ASN A 60 -18.16 2.56 -1.47
#